data_5fd2c01494d305b9f388d9a212b5d431
#
_entry.id   5fd2c01494d305b9f388d9a212b5d431
#
_cell.length_a   1.000
_cell.length_b   1.000
_cell.length_c   1.000
_cell.angle_alpha   90.00
_cell.angle_beta   90.00
_cell.angle_gamma   90.00
#
_symmetry.space_group_name_H-M   'P 1'
#
loop_
_entity.id
_entity.type
_entity.pdbx_description
1 polymer ?
#
loop_
_entity_poly.entity_id
_entity_poly.type
_entity_poly.pdbx_seq_one_letter_code
_entity_poly.pdbx_strand_id
1 'polypeptide(L)'
;MYKRQAFYLHYTKDAADGMVGVCHKTGELGHLFVTESARGKGYGAKMLDFARKKLAEHPHPTFGVLSTNTRAIALYKRMGWRLTGTVLNVYDPENDAFTEKYCEEWQMRYQG
;
A
#
# COMPACT_ATOMS: atom_id res chain seq x y z
N MET A 1 -19.65 -6.02 -0.32
CA MET A 1 -19.44 -5.84 1.13
C MET A 1 -18.14 -5.08 1.38
N TYR A 2 -18.21 -4.03 2.13
CA TYR A 2 -17.02 -3.26 2.45
C TYR A 2 -16.18 -3.96 3.50
N LYS A 3 -14.89 -4.07 3.25
CA LYS A 3 -13.95 -4.50 4.27
C LYS A 3 -13.74 -3.34 5.24
N ARG A 4 -13.79 -3.61 6.52
CA ARG A 4 -13.47 -2.61 7.53
C ARG A 4 -11.99 -2.29 7.47
N GLN A 5 -11.68 -1.01 7.26
CA GLN A 5 -10.32 -0.53 7.25
C GLN A 5 -10.13 0.52 8.34
N ALA A 6 -8.98 0.46 9.00
CA ALA A 6 -8.52 1.53 9.85
C ALA A 6 -7.52 2.37 9.07
N PHE A 7 -7.67 3.69 9.16
CA PHE A 7 -6.76 4.62 8.49
C PHE A 7 -5.92 5.35 9.52
N TYR A 8 -4.63 5.45 9.25
CA TYR A 8 -3.68 6.14 10.10
C TYR A 8 -3.07 7.28 9.33
N LEU A 9 -3.01 8.44 9.97
CA LEU A 9 -2.47 9.65 9.36
C LEU A 9 -1.10 9.97 9.95
N HIS A 10 -0.19 10.39 9.11
CA HIS A 10 1.09 10.94 9.53
C HIS A 10 0.99 12.46 9.55
N TYR A 11 1.45 13.07 10.62
CA TYR A 11 1.44 14.51 10.78
C TYR A 11 2.85 15.05 10.92
N THR A 12 3.09 16.18 10.28
CA THR A 12 4.26 17.01 10.56
C THR A 12 3.73 18.35 11.05
N LYS A 13 4.03 18.70 12.29
CA LYS A 13 3.41 19.84 12.98
C LYS A 13 1.89 19.64 13.01
N ASP A 14 1.11 20.56 12.43
CA ASP A 14 -0.35 20.51 12.47
C ASP A 14 -0.99 20.02 11.18
N ALA A 15 -0.17 19.60 10.21
CA ALA A 15 -0.66 19.20 8.90
C ALA A 15 -0.48 17.69 8.67
N ALA A 16 -1.53 17.03 8.21
CA ALA A 16 -1.43 15.64 7.76
C ALA A 16 -0.67 15.59 6.45
N ASP A 17 0.39 14.79 6.38
CA ASP A 17 1.24 14.67 5.19
C ASP A 17 1.35 13.24 4.66
N GLY A 18 0.65 12.30 5.28
CA GLY A 18 0.62 10.93 4.81
C GLY A 18 -0.55 10.17 5.39
N MET A 19 -0.87 9.05 4.73
CA MET A 19 -1.96 8.17 5.14
C MET A 19 -1.64 6.74 4.78
N VAL A 20 -2.08 5.79 5.61
CA VAL A 20 -2.05 4.38 5.29
C VAL A 20 -3.29 3.71 5.87
N GLY A 21 -3.86 2.78 5.11
CA GLY A 21 -5.00 1.98 5.56
C GLY A 21 -4.59 0.55 5.87
N VAL A 22 -5.22 -0.05 6.87
CA VAL A 22 -5.03 -1.45 7.19
C VAL A 22 -6.38 -2.13 7.36
N CYS A 23 -6.47 -3.38 6.94
CA CYS A 23 -7.65 -4.22 7.15
C CYS A 23 -7.25 -5.39 8.05
N HIS A 24 -7.66 -5.34 9.31
CA HIS A 24 -7.30 -6.38 10.29
C HIS A 24 -7.92 -7.73 9.95
N LYS A 25 -9.05 -7.73 9.26
CA LYS A 25 -9.73 -8.97 8.90
C LYS A 25 -8.96 -9.77 7.87
N THR A 26 -8.36 -9.10 6.89
CA THR A 26 -7.71 -9.76 5.75
C THR A 26 -6.19 -9.69 5.78
N GLY A 27 -5.61 -8.81 6.59
CA GLY A 27 -4.17 -8.57 6.59
C GLY A 27 -3.69 -7.72 5.42
N GLU A 28 -4.60 -6.98 4.78
CA GLU A 28 -4.24 -6.13 3.65
C GLU A 28 -3.90 -4.71 4.11
N LEU A 29 -2.85 -4.15 3.52
CA LEU A 29 -2.56 -2.73 3.59
C LEU A 29 -3.08 -2.05 2.33
N GLY A 30 -3.41 -0.77 2.44
CA GLY A 30 -3.83 -0.01 1.28
C GLY A 30 -3.69 1.49 1.51
N HIS A 31 -3.91 2.24 0.43
CA HIS A 31 -3.97 3.70 0.51
C HIS A 31 -2.73 4.35 1.13
N LEU A 32 -1.55 3.76 0.91
CA LEU A 32 -0.31 4.39 1.35
C LEU A 32 -0.03 5.62 0.48
N PHE A 33 -0.02 6.77 1.10
CA PHE A 33 0.15 8.03 0.42
C PHE A 33 0.98 8.99 1.25
N VAL A 34 1.86 9.72 0.59
CA VAL A 34 2.64 10.81 1.19
C VAL A 34 2.51 12.01 0.26
N THR A 35 2.24 13.18 0.83
CA THR A 35 2.12 14.41 0.02
C THR A 35 3.43 14.70 -0.69
N GLU A 36 3.35 15.40 -1.82
CA GLU A 36 4.52 15.70 -2.63
C GLU A 36 5.60 16.44 -1.84
N SER A 37 5.20 17.43 -1.04
CA SER A 37 6.15 18.21 -0.24
C SER A 37 6.83 17.41 0.86
N ALA A 38 6.24 16.30 1.29
CA ALA A 38 6.77 15.46 2.35
C ALA A 38 7.56 14.26 1.82
N ARG A 39 7.62 14.06 0.52
CA ARG A 39 8.36 12.94 -0.09
C ARG A 39 9.87 13.10 0.09
N GLY A 40 10.58 11.98 0.06
CA GLY A 40 12.02 11.98 0.21
C GLY A 40 12.52 12.08 1.65
N LYS A 41 11.63 12.03 2.63
CA LYS A 41 11.97 12.13 4.06
C LYS A 41 11.84 10.80 4.80
N GLY A 42 11.56 9.72 4.08
CA GLY A 42 11.42 8.40 4.68
C GLY A 42 10.07 8.12 5.32
N TYR A 43 9.09 8.99 5.14
CA TYR A 43 7.77 8.83 5.76
C TYR A 43 7.00 7.63 5.22
N GLY A 44 7.13 7.35 3.90
CA GLY A 44 6.49 6.18 3.30
C GLY A 44 6.97 4.88 3.93
N ALA A 45 8.29 4.73 4.10
CA ALA A 45 8.88 3.57 4.74
C ALA A 45 8.43 3.45 6.20
N LYS A 46 8.41 4.56 6.92
CA LYS A 46 8.00 4.62 8.32
C LYS A 46 6.53 4.19 8.48
N MET A 47 5.66 4.69 7.60
CA MET A 47 4.24 4.37 7.63
C MET A 47 3.97 2.93 7.24
N LEU A 48 4.70 2.40 6.27
CA LEU A 48 4.59 1.01 5.86
C LEU A 48 4.97 0.07 7.01
N ASP A 49 6.06 0.36 7.70
CA ASP A 49 6.49 -0.44 8.86
C ASP A 49 5.50 -0.33 10.03
N PHE A 50 4.99 0.86 10.27
CA PHE A 50 3.95 1.08 11.27
C PHE A 50 2.70 0.25 10.97
N ALA A 51 2.22 0.28 9.73
CA ALA A 51 1.04 -0.47 9.32
C ALA A 51 1.26 -1.98 9.44
N ARG A 52 2.44 -2.46 9.06
CA ARG A 52 2.79 -3.87 9.23
C ARG A 52 2.72 -4.29 10.70
N LYS A 53 3.21 -3.46 11.60
CA LYS A 53 3.17 -3.74 13.04
C LYS A 53 1.74 -3.73 13.58
N LYS A 54 0.87 -2.88 13.03
CA LYS A 54 -0.54 -2.87 13.38
C LYS A 54 -1.26 -4.14 12.93
N LEU A 55 -0.73 -4.84 11.94
CA LEU A 55 -1.22 -6.12 11.47
C LEU A 55 -0.42 -7.29 12.05
N ALA A 56 -0.03 -7.20 13.34
CA ALA A 56 0.81 -8.21 13.97
C ALA A 56 0.20 -9.61 13.98
N GLU A 57 -1.13 -9.70 13.96
CA GLU A 57 -1.84 -10.97 13.86
C GLU A 57 -1.71 -11.63 12.47
N HIS A 58 -1.23 -10.89 11.49
CA HIS A 58 -1.00 -11.39 10.13
C HIS A 58 0.52 -11.39 9.88
N PRO A 59 1.19 -12.54 9.95
CA PRO A 59 2.65 -12.58 9.77
C PRO A 59 3.09 -12.22 8.35
N HIS A 60 2.20 -12.36 7.37
CA HIS A 60 2.48 -12.07 5.97
C HIS A 60 1.40 -11.17 5.40
N PRO A 61 1.33 -9.90 5.83
CA PRO A 61 0.36 -8.97 5.25
C PRO A 61 0.64 -8.71 3.78
N THR A 62 -0.39 -8.29 3.05
CA THR A 62 -0.32 -8.07 1.62
C THR A 62 -0.78 -6.66 1.26
N PHE A 63 -0.36 -6.18 0.10
CA PHE A 63 -0.94 -4.98 -0.51
C PHE A 63 -0.69 -4.98 -2.02
N GLY A 64 -1.49 -4.17 -2.74
CA GLY A 64 -1.32 -3.99 -4.17
C GLY A 64 -0.46 -2.78 -4.49
N VAL A 65 0.33 -2.88 -5.55
CA VAL A 65 1.15 -1.77 -6.02
C VAL A 65 1.06 -1.72 -7.55
N LEU A 66 0.92 -0.51 -8.10
CA LEU A 66 0.90 -0.35 -9.54
C LEU A 66 2.24 -0.78 -10.14
N SER A 67 2.18 -1.55 -11.22
CA SER A 67 3.39 -2.09 -11.87
C SER A 67 4.32 -0.98 -12.37
N THR A 68 3.77 0.19 -12.67
CA THR A 68 4.53 1.35 -13.12
C THR A 68 5.24 2.09 -11.99
N ASN A 69 4.90 1.81 -10.75
CA ASN A 69 5.49 2.49 -9.59
C ASN A 69 6.78 1.81 -9.15
N THR A 70 7.80 1.92 -10.02
CA THR A 70 9.08 1.22 -9.83
C THR A 70 9.83 1.66 -8.57
N ARG A 71 9.70 2.94 -8.19
CA ARG A 71 10.35 3.46 -6.97
C ARG A 71 9.75 2.84 -5.72
N ALA A 72 8.41 2.75 -5.68
CA ALA A 72 7.72 2.14 -4.55
C ALA A 72 8.03 0.65 -4.45
N ILE A 73 8.02 -0.06 -5.58
CA ILE A 73 8.35 -1.49 -5.61
C ILE A 73 9.76 -1.72 -5.08
N ALA A 74 10.73 -0.91 -5.50
CA ALA A 74 12.10 -1.03 -5.02
C ALA A 74 12.19 -0.81 -3.50
N LEU A 75 11.50 0.21 -2.98
CA LEU A 75 11.46 0.49 -1.55
C LEU A 75 10.86 -0.69 -0.77
N TYR A 76 9.72 -1.20 -1.24
CA TYR A 76 9.02 -2.28 -0.55
C TYR A 76 9.86 -3.55 -0.53
N LYS A 77 10.56 -3.87 -1.63
CA LYS A 77 11.47 -5.01 -1.68
C LYS A 77 12.59 -4.88 -0.64
N ARG A 78 13.15 -3.69 -0.48
CA ARG A 78 14.19 -3.45 0.53
C ARG A 78 13.68 -3.62 1.95
N MET A 79 12.39 -3.41 2.16
CA MET A 79 11.76 -3.54 3.47
C MET A 79 11.24 -4.95 3.77
N GLY A 80 11.51 -5.90 2.91
CA GLY A 80 11.12 -7.30 3.15
C GLY A 80 9.85 -7.74 2.46
N TRP A 81 9.30 -6.92 1.57
CA TRP A 81 8.13 -7.29 0.77
C TRP A 81 8.57 -7.99 -0.51
N ARG A 82 7.78 -8.95 -0.95
CA ARG A 82 8.07 -9.73 -2.18
C ARG A 82 6.84 -9.76 -3.07
N LEU A 83 7.07 -9.75 -4.37
CA LEU A 83 6.01 -9.96 -5.35
C LEU A 83 5.53 -11.42 -5.25
N THR A 84 4.22 -11.60 -5.23
CA THR A 84 3.61 -12.94 -5.12
C THR A 84 3.42 -13.62 -6.46
N GLY A 85 3.59 -12.88 -7.56
CA GLY A 85 3.24 -13.33 -8.89
C GLY A 85 1.78 -13.11 -9.25
N THR A 86 0.99 -12.58 -8.33
CA THR A 86 -0.42 -12.27 -8.58
C THR A 86 -0.54 -10.88 -9.18
N VAL A 87 -1.23 -10.79 -10.30
CA VAL A 87 -1.52 -9.54 -10.98
C VAL A 87 -3.01 -9.27 -10.86
N LEU A 88 -3.35 -8.07 -10.40
CA LEU A 88 -4.74 -7.64 -10.28
C LEU A 88 -5.02 -6.59 -11.34
N ASN A 89 -6.15 -6.72 -12.02
CA ASN A 89 -6.60 -5.72 -12.97
C ASN A 89 -7.23 -4.55 -12.23
N VAL A 90 -6.89 -3.34 -12.64
CA VAL A 90 -7.42 -2.14 -12.03
C VAL A 90 -8.73 -1.77 -12.70
N TYR A 91 -9.72 -1.45 -11.89
CA TYR A 91 -11.04 -1.04 -12.37
C TYR A 91 -10.98 0.34 -13.03
N ASP A 92 -11.55 0.43 -14.20
CA ASP A 92 -11.69 1.68 -14.94
C ASP A 92 -13.11 2.23 -14.73
N PRO A 93 -13.28 3.28 -13.92
CA PRO A 93 -14.61 3.83 -13.64
C PRO A 93 -15.26 4.49 -14.84
N GLU A 94 -14.46 4.97 -15.81
CA GLU A 94 -15.02 5.62 -17.00
C GLU A 94 -15.72 4.63 -17.92
N ASN A 95 -15.19 3.42 -18.01
CA ASN A 95 -15.74 2.36 -18.84
C ASN A 95 -16.47 1.30 -18.05
N ASP A 96 -16.60 1.49 -16.75
CA ASP A 96 -17.27 0.56 -15.83
C ASP A 96 -16.82 -0.89 -16.06
N ALA A 97 -15.51 -1.08 -16.12
CA ALA A 97 -14.94 -2.37 -16.43
C ALA A 97 -13.57 -2.56 -15.77
N PHE A 98 -13.22 -3.80 -15.46
CA PHE A 98 -11.85 -4.17 -15.17
C PHE A 98 -11.09 -4.32 -16.49
N THR A 99 -9.95 -3.66 -16.62
CA THR A 99 -9.23 -3.63 -17.89
C THR A 99 -7.73 -3.72 -17.69
N GLU A 100 -7.09 -4.53 -18.53
CA GLU A 100 -5.64 -4.64 -18.59
C GLU A 100 -4.97 -3.44 -19.26
N LYS A 101 -5.76 -2.63 -19.98
CA LYS A 101 -5.22 -1.47 -20.69
C LYS A 101 -4.83 -0.33 -19.77
N TYR A 102 -5.44 -0.26 -18.59
CA TYR A 102 -5.29 0.89 -17.71
C TYR A 102 -4.03 0.80 -16.89
N CYS A 103 -3.93 -0.20 -16.06
CA CYS A 103 -2.71 -0.50 -15.33
C CYS A 103 -2.85 -1.87 -14.66
N GLU A 104 -1.73 -2.49 -14.46
CA GLU A 104 -1.67 -3.70 -13.67
C GLU A 104 -1.33 -3.33 -12.24
N GLU A 105 -1.99 -3.96 -11.30
CA GLU A 105 -1.64 -3.87 -9.89
C GLU A 105 -1.04 -5.21 -9.48
N TRP A 106 0.20 -5.18 -9.00
CA TRP A 106 0.88 -6.36 -8.52
C TRP A 106 0.68 -6.50 -7.02
N GLN A 107 0.41 -7.73 -6.59
CA GLN A 107 0.30 -8.00 -5.16
C GLN A 107 1.68 -8.25 -4.57
N MET A 108 1.95 -7.61 -3.43
CA MET A 108 3.15 -7.84 -2.65
C MET A 108 2.79 -8.43 -1.30
N ARG A 109 3.68 -9.23 -0.76
CA ARG A 109 3.51 -9.89 0.53
C ARG A 109 4.75 -9.68 1.38
N TYR A 110 4.55 -9.36 2.64
CA TYR A 110 5.65 -9.20 3.58
C TYR A 110 6.22 -10.56 3.95
N GLN A 111 7.52 -10.74 3.74
CA GLN A 111 8.21 -11.99 4.07
C GLN A 111 9.14 -11.83 5.29
N GLY A 112 9.43 -10.61 5.65
CA GLY A 112 10.33 -10.34 6.78
C GLY A 112 11.74 -9.93 6.36
#